data_da9dacf9d69ea0140331ed669e82c0dd
#
_entry.id   da9dacf9d69ea0140331ed669e82c0dd
#
_cell.length_a   1.000
_cell.length_b   1.000
_cell.length_c   1.000
_cell.angle_alpha   90.00
_cell.angle_beta   90.00
_cell.angle_gamma   90.00
#
_symmetry.space_group_name_H-M   'P 1'
#
loop_
_entity.id
_entity.type
_entity.pdbx_description
1 polymer ?
#
loop_
_entity_poly.entity_id
_entity_poly.type
_entity_poly.pdbx_seq_one_letter_code
_entity_poly.pdbx_strand_id
1 'polypeptide(L)'
;MLLFSLACAPEVPGPDDTGASPLDLRLEEGDYTAGSLELWGPDVVIEPGEDVTHCVAGTLSGGDLGIHAITTWQSAFGHHVQLFRLLGTEIDYPEGESFPCGVGTDFNMTDTQPAGLPTGAFIDGDQTIDQPLDEGMAFYLEGASRYLVQAHYVNTGSEPVRVQDVAVLDLLDPDTEVSTWVAPAVFHNGNLSIPSGSAGSLSFDCDVEAPETGLSVLFVNGHMHQWGTSFRLSRTRGDTTTVLNEVPEWEAVYRDSPPTTTYARGEMDFYPGDVIRTECAWFNDTDETLAFPHEMCDGVSLVYPQKSTTICDSPTGMNP
;
A
#
# COMPACT_ATOMS: atom_id res chain seq x y z
N MET A 1 -69.36 25.06 11.64
CA MET A 1 -68.86 23.74 11.18
C MET A 1 -68.10 24.00 9.89
N LEU A 2 -66.80 24.32 9.99
CA LEU A 2 -65.94 24.60 8.82
C LEU A 2 -65.19 23.33 8.51
N LEU A 3 -65.38 22.80 7.31
CA LEU A 3 -64.64 21.72 6.74
C LEU A 3 -63.29 22.29 6.15
N PHE A 4 -62.19 21.92 6.69
CA PHE A 4 -60.85 22.13 6.05
C PHE A 4 -60.62 20.96 5.09
N SER A 5 -60.57 21.28 3.79
CA SER A 5 -60.07 20.37 2.77
C SER A 5 -58.55 20.34 2.82
N LEU A 6 -57.96 19.20 3.20
CA LEU A 6 -56.54 18.97 3.01
C LEU A 6 -56.28 18.73 1.51
N ALA A 7 -55.61 19.69 0.89
CA ALA A 7 -55.02 19.46 -0.42
C ALA A 7 -53.75 18.57 -0.24
N CYS A 8 -53.75 17.39 -0.86
CA CYS A 8 -52.54 16.57 -1.04
C CYS A 8 -51.55 17.36 -1.87
N ALA A 9 -50.38 17.58 -1.33
CA ALA A 9 -49.22 18.03 -2.09
C ALA A 9 -48.81 16.92 -3.09
N PRO A 10 -48.40 17.25 -4.32
CA PRO A 10 -47.90 16.24 -5.24
C PRO A 10 -46.62 15.63 -4.66
N GLU A 11 -46.55 14.31 -4.66
CA GLU A 11 -45.31 13.58 -4.40
C GLU A 11 -44.25 14.03 -5.42
N VAL A 12 -43.15 14.51 -4.93
CA VAL A 12 -41.93 14.73 -5.73
C VAL A 12 -41.47 13.33 -6.14
N PRO A 13 -41.34 13.01 -7.43
CA PRO A 13 -40.77 11.76 -7.84
C PRO A 13 -39.36 11.66 -7.22
N GLY A 14 -39.07 10.58 -6.51
CA GLY A 14 -37.73 10.24 -6.12
C GLY A 14 -36.82 10.14 -7.36
N PRO A 15 -35.50 10.19 -7.20
CA PRO A 15 -34.57 10.01 -8.32
C PRO A 15 -34.98 8.74 -9.04
N ASP A 16 -35.14 8.85 -10.35
CA ASP A 16 -35.45 7.71 -11.21
C ASP A 16 -34.37 6.66 -11.01
N ASP A 17 -34.73 5.59 -10.32
CA ASP A 17 -33.97 4.33 -10.29
C ASP A 17 -34.02 3.77 -11.74
N THR A 18 -33.13 4.24 -12.58
CA THR A 18 -33.03 3.84 -13.98
C THR A 18 -32.54 2.40 -14.15
N GLY A 19 -32.45 1.66 -13.05
CA GLY A 19 -32.36 0.20 -13.05
C GLY A 19 -31.35 -0.42 -14.04
N ALA A 20 -30.37 0.36 -14.52
CA ALA A 20 -29.29 -0.17 -15.32
C ALA A 20 -28.40 -1.00 -14.40
N SER A 21 -28.23 -2.28 -14.72
CA SER A 21 -27.25 -3.08 -14.02
C SER A 21 -25.86 -2.49 -14.23
N PRO A 22 -25.00 -2.44 -13.21
CA PRO A 22 -23.63 -1.98 -13.36
C PRO A 22 -22.93 -2.78 -14.45
N LEU A 23 -22.06 -2.13 -15.21
CA LEU A 23 -21.20 -2.80 -16.17
C LEU A 23 -20.22 -3.69 -15.40
N ASP A 24 -20.25 -5.00 -15.66
CA ASP A 24 -19.36 -5.97 -15.02
C ASP A 24 -17.98 -5.92 -15.69
N LEU A 25 -17.00 -5.44 -14.95
CA LEU A 25 -15.61 -5.28 -15.38
C LEU A 25 -14.64 -6.03 -14.45
N ARG A 26 -15.14 -6.98 -13.67
CA ARG A 26 -14.29 -7.85 -12.85
C ARG A 26 -13.36 -8.65 -13.72
N LEU A 27 -12.19 -8.95 -13.19
CA LEU A 27 -11.26 -9.87 -13.83
C LEU A 27 -11.89 -11.26 -13.96
N GLU A 28 -11.71 -11.89 -15.13
CA GLU A 28 -12.12 -13.24 -15.42
C GLU A 28 -10.89 -14.13 -15.71
N GLU A 29 -11.09 -15.44 -15.70
CA GLU A 29 -10.04 -16.39 -16.09
C GLU A 29 -9.55 -16.08 -17.53
N GLY A 30 -8.28 -15.74 -17.67
CA GLY A 30 -7.65 -15.34 -18.92
C GLY A 30 -7.31 -13.84 -18.98
N ASP A 31 -7.85 -13.02 -18.10
CA ASP A 31 -7.48 -11.61 -17.97
C ASP A 31 -6.17 -11.43 -17.17
N TYR A 32 -5.74 -12.48 -16.47
CA TYR A 32 -4.53 -12.49 -15.67
C TYR A 32 -3.79 -13.82 -15.79
N THR A 33 -2.53 -13.84 -15.37
CA THR A 33 -1.75 -15.07 -15.27
C THR A 33 -1.97 -15.69 -13.90
N ALA A 34 -2.59 -16.88 -13.87
CA ALA A 34 -2.80 -17.63 -12.65
C ALA A 34 -1.46 -18.04 -12.02
N GLY A 35 -1.39 -18.01 -10.69
CA GLY A 35 -0.24 -18.43 -9.91
C GLY A 35 -0.57 -19.57 -8.95
N SER A 36 0.32 -19.78 -8.00
CA SER A 36 0.16 -20.87 -7.01
C SER A 36 -0.94 -20.56 -5.99
N LEU A 37 -1.19 -19.30 -5.70
CA LEU A 37 -2.21 -18.83 -4.76
C LEU A 37 -2.78 -17.51 -5.24
N GLU A 38 -4.10 -17.44 -5.35
CA GLU A 38 -4.83 -16.23 -5.74
C GLU A 38 -5.61 -15.70 -4.55
N LEU A 39 -5.37 -14.43 -4.22
CA LEU A 39 -6.06 -13.72 -3.17
C LEU A 39 -6.91 -12.62 -3.82
N TRP A 40 -8.19 -12.91 -3.95
CA TRP A 40 -9.14 -12.01 -4.58
C TRP A 40 -9.43 -10.79 -3.69
N GLY A 41 -9.42 -9.63 -4.31
CA GLY A 41 -9.76 -8.36 -3.70
C GLY A 41 -11.27 -8.17 -3.52
N PRO A 42 -11.68 -6.98 -3.05
CA PRO A 42 -13.09 -6.65 -2.83
C PRO A 42 -13.88 -6.68 -4.13
N ASP A 43 -15.04 -7.34 -4.12
CA ASP A 43 -16.03 -7.28 -5.19
C ASP A 43 -17.00 -6.14 -4.88
N VAL A 44 -16.91 -5.04 -5.63
CA VAL A 44 -17.63 -3.80 -5.34
C VAL A 44 -18.24 -3.17 -6.58
N VAL A 45 -19.33 -2.41 -6.38
CA VAL A 45 -19.89 -1.53 -7.39
C VAL A 45 -19.47 -0.10 -7.07
N ILE A 46 -18.98 0.62 -8.07
CA ILE A 46 -18.45 1.97 -7.94
C ILE A 46 -19.30 2.89 -8.84
N GLU A 47 -19.91 3.90 -8.23
CA GLU A 47 -20.71 4.88 -8.95
C GLU A 47 -19.82 5.87 -9.75
N PRO A 48 -20.35 6.52 -10.79
CA PRO A 48 -19.61 7.53 -11.54
C PRO A 48 -19.05 8.65 -10.63
N GLY A 49 -17.75 8.90 -10.74
CA GLY A 49 -17.04 9.94 -9.97
C GLY A 49 -16.67 9.53 -8.55
N GLU A 50 -16.95 8.30 -8.14
CA GLU A 50 -16.47 7.79 -6.85
C GLU A 50 -14.98 7.48 -6.86
N ASP A 51 -14.35 7.82 -5.74
CA ASP A 51 -12.97 7.51 -5.36
C ASP A 51 -13.04 6.76 -4.02
N VAL A 52 -12.84 5.42 -4.06
CA VAL A 52 -13.14 4.54 -2.94
C VAL A 52 -12.05 3.50 -2.71
N THR A 53 -11.79 3.21 -1.43
CA THR A 53 -10.92 2.13 -1.01
C THR A 53 -11.71 1.08 -0.24
N HIS A 54 -11.66 -0.14 -0.71
CA HIS A 54 -12.31 -1.29 -0.09
C HIS A 54 -11.31 -2.38 0.23
N CYS A 55 -11.66 -3.20 1.21
CA CYS A 55 -10.87 -4.35 1.65
C CYS A 55 -11.71 -5.62 1.65
N VAL A 56 -11.02 -6.74 1.56
CA VAL A 56 -11.52 -8.06 1.92
C VAL A 56 -10.49 -8.76 2.79
N ALA A 57 -10.95 -9.34 3.89
CA ALA A 57 -10.10 -10.15 4.76
C ALA A 57 -10.31 -11.65 4.50
N GLY A 58 -9.27 -12.42 4.71
CA GLY A 58 -9.32 -13.87 4.62
C GLY A 58 -8.29 -14.53 5.54
N THR A 59 -8.33 -15.86 5.58
CA THR A 59 -7.37 -16.66 6.35
C THR A 59 -6.65 -17.62 5.42
N LEU A 60 -5.32 -17.63 5.48
CA LEU A 60 -4.50 -18.57 4.75
C LEU A 60 -4.66 -19.97 5.33
N SER A 61 -4.80 -20.97 4.48
CA SER A 61 -4.85 -22.35 4.90
C SER A 61 -3.49 -23.00 4.77
N GLY A 62 -3.11 -23.83 5.74
CA GLY A 62 -1.87 -24.62 5.65
C GLY A 62 -0.73 -24.13 6.53
N GLY A 63 0.49 -24.54 6.18
CA GLY A 63 1.72 -24.17 6.86
C GLY A 63 2.32 -22.86 6.35
N ASP A 64 3.50 -22.55 6.84
CA ASP A 64 4.28 -21.39 6.40
C ASP A 64 4.56 -21.44 4.90
N LEU A 65 4.51 -20.29 4.25
CA LEU A 65 4.70 -20.13 2.83
C LEU A 65 6.00 -19.38 2.51
N GLY A 66 6.74 -19.87 1.53
CA GLY A 66 7.78 -19.10 0.85
C GLY A 66 7.19 -18.51 -0.43
N ILE A 67 7.23 -17.19 -0.58
CA ILE A 67 6.70 -16.49 -1.74
C ILE A 67 7.88 -16.00 -2.57
N HIS A 68 7.94 -16.41 -3.84
CA HIS A 68 8.98 -15.99 -4.77
C HIS A 68 8.64 -14.67 -5.46
N ALA A 69 7.37 -14.49 -5.83
CA ALA A 69 6.89 -13.28 -6.46
C ALA A 69 5.43 -12.99 -6.05
N ILE A 70 5.08 -11.72 -6.08
CA ILE A 70 3.70 -11.24 -5.92
C ILE A 70 3.38 -10.39 -7.14
N THR A 71 2.30 -10.71 -7.84
CA THR A 71 1.78 -9.92 -8.95
C THR A 71 0.37 -9.50 -8.61
N THR A 72 0.03 -8.24 -8.81
CA THR A 72 -1.35 -7.77 -8.70
C THR A 72 -1.91 -7.48 -10.08
N TRP A 73 -3.14 -7.91 -10.30
CA TRP A 73 -3.88 -7.68 -11.53
C TRP A 73 -5.10 -6.84 -11.19
N GLN A 74 -5.30 -5.78 -11.95
CA GLN A 74 -6.34 -4.80 -11.69
C GLN A 74 -7.40 -4.84 -12.79
N SER A 75 -8.64 -4.79 -12.35
CA SER A 75 -9.78 -4.52 -13.21
C SER A 75 -9.77 -3.06 -13.68
N ALA A 76 -10.61 -2.72 -14.63
CA ALA A 76 -10.77 -1.34 -15.07
C ALA A 76 -11.08 -0.42 -13.88
N PHE A 77 -10.55 0.81 -13.90
CA PHE A 77 -10.64 1.79 -12.81
C PHE A 77 -9.88 1.44 -11.53
N GLY A 78 -9.12 0.34 -11.51
CA GLY A 78 -8.18 0.04 -10.44
C GLY A 78 -7.07 1.09 -10.38
N HIS A 79 -6.76 1.55 -9.17
CA HIS A 79 -5.71 2.52 -8.93
C HIS A 79 -4.51 1.87 -8.23
N HIS A 80 -4.74 1.05 -7.20
CA HIS A 80 -3.74 0.17 -6.59
C HIS A 80 -4.37 -0.98 -5.81
N VAL A 81 -3.60 -2.05 -5.68
CA VAL A 81 -3.89 -3.19 -4.81
C VAL A 81 -2.75 -3.39 -3.84
N GLN A 82 -3.08 -3.59 -2.58
CA GLN A 82 -2.11 -3.87 -1.53
C GLN A 82 -2.49 -5.13 -0.76
N LEU A 83 -1.49 -5.95 -0.45
CA LEU A 83 -1.65 -7.14 0.36
C LEU A 83 -1.04 -6.91 1.74
N PHE A 84 -1.83 -7.11 2.78
CA PHE A 84 -1.41 -6.98 4.16
C PHE A 84 -1.58 -8.30 4.91
N ARG A 85 -0.71 -8.51 5.88
CA ARG A 85 -0.92 -9.46 6.97
C ARG A 85 -1.64 -8.74 8.11
N LEU A 86 -2.72 -9.32 8.62
CA LEU A 86 -3.38 -8.81 9.81
C LEU A 86 -2.62 -9.24 11.06
N LEU A 87 -2.33 -8.27 11.94
CA LEU A 87 -1.66 -8.50 13.20
C LEU A 87 -2.72 -8.70 14.30
N GLY A 88 -2.64 -9.82 15.00
CA GLY A 88 -3.54 -10.13 16.11
C GLY A 88 -4.84 -10.83 15.69
N THR A 89 -5.47 -11.45 16.66
CA THR A 89 -6.68 -12.25 16.50
C THR A 89 -7.97 -11.49 16.89
N GLU A 90 -7.83 -10.27 17.41
CA GLU A 90 -8.94 -9.51 18.00
C GLU A 90 -9.64 -8.58 17.03
N ILE A 91 -9.10 -8.44 15.79
CA ILE A 91 -9.67 -7.53 14.79
C ILE A 91 -10.75 -8.29 14.05
N ASP A 92 -11.99 -7.89 14.26
CA ASP A 92 -13.18 -8.52 13.67
C ASP A 92 -13.51 -7.96 12.29
N TYR A 93 -12.55 -8.10 11.35
CA TYR A 93 -12.87 -7.84 9.95
C TYR A 93 -13.64 -9.02 9.37
N PRO A 94 -14.77 -8.78 8.69
CA PRO A 94 -15.58 -9.83 8.09
C PRO A 94 -14.78 -10.61 7.05
N GLU A 95 -14.76 -11.94 7.21
CA GLU A 95 -14.03 -12.81 6.30
C GLU A 95 -14.81 -13.05 5.00
N GLY A 96 -14.17 -12.78 3.86
CA GLY A 96 -14.75 -12.99 2.53
C GLY A 96 -15.78 -11.93 2.10
N GLU A 97 -16.05 -10.93 2.92
CA GLU A 97 -16.95 -9.83 2.59
C GLU A 97 -16.16 -8.55 2.31
N SER A 98 -16.61 -7.77 1.32
CA SER A 98 -16.03 -6.47 1.01
C SER A 98 -16.50 -5.40 2.00
N PHE A 99 -15.59 -4.58 2.50
CA PHE A 99 -15.91 -3.48 3.41
C PHE A 99 -15.06 -2.24 3.10
N PRO A 100 -15.58 -1.02 3.36
CA PRO A 100 -14.81 0.21 3.22
C PRO A 100 -13.64 0.24 4.22
N CYS A 101 -12.43 0.57 3.75
CA CYS A 101 -11.22 0.60 4.58
C CYS A 101 -10.28 1.76 4.24
N GLY A 102 -10.77 2.72 3.49
CA GLY A 102 -10.03 3.93 3.16
C GLY A 102 -9.97 4.94 4.30
N VAL A 103 -9.41 6.08 4.01
CA VAL A 103 -9.33 7.22 4.93
C VAL A 103 -10.74 7.61 5.41
N GLY A 104 -10.88 7.85 6.71
CA GLY A 104 -12.16 8.21 7.34
C GLY A 104 -13.07 7.04 7.68
N THR A 105 -12.62 5.81 7.49
CA THR A 105 -13.29 4.59 7.97
C THR A 105 -12.73 4.15 9.33
N ASP A 106 -13.35 3.11 9.93
CA ASP A 106 -12.85 2.49 11.17
C ASP A 106 -11.60 1.59 10.95
N PHE A 107 -11.10 1.52 9.72
CA PHE A 107 -9.91 0.75 9.40
C PHE A 107 -8.67 1.39 10.03
N ASN A 108 -7.90 0.59 10.75
CA ASN A 108 -6.69 1.02 11.43
C ASN A 108 -5.45 0.34 10.83
N MET A 109 -4.61 1.11 10.13
CA MET A 109 -3.40 0.58 9.52
C MET A 109 -2.40 0.00 10.53
N THR A 110 -2.45 0.39 11.80
CA THR A 110 -1.58 -0.20 12.84
C THR A 110 -1.89 -1.68 13.12
N ASP A 111 -3.06 -2.14 12.70
CA ASP A 111 -3.49 -3.53 12.83
C ASP A 111 -2.98 -4.42 11.69
N THR A 112 -2.27 -3.82 10.75
CA THR A 112 -1.76 -4.50 9.56
C THR A 112 -0.24 -4.43 9.48
N GLN A 113 0.33 -5.39 8.76
CA GLN A 113 1.71 -5.38 8.34
C GLN A 113 1.75 -5.74 6.86
N PRO A 114 2.45 -4.98 6.01
CA PRO A 114 2.62 -5.37 4.62
C PRO A 114 3.11 -6.81 4.52
N ALA A 115 2.38 -7.66 3.82
CA ALA A 115 2.74 -9.07 3.63
C ALA A 115 3.80 -9.26 2.54
N GLY A 116 4.20 -8.20 1.93
CA GLY A 116 5.20 -8.03 0.91
C GLY A 116 5.37 -6.54 0.71
N LEU A 117 6.10 -6.15 -0.29
CA LEU A 117 6.14 -4.74 -0.67
C LEU A 117 4.74 -4.26 -1.01
N PRO A 118 4.41 -3.00 -0.70
CA PRO A 118 3.29 -2.35 -1.35
C PRO A 118 3.51 -2.53 -2.85
N THR A 119 2.71 -3.36 -3.46
CA THR A 119 2.71 -3.48 -4.91
C THR A 119 2.19 -2.15 -5.39
N GLY A 120 3.04 -1.41 -6.09
CA GLY A 120 2.77 -0.06 -6.50
C GLY A 120 1.42 0.07 -7.17
N ALA A 121 0.81 1.19 -7.03
CA ALA A 121 -0.38 1.59 -7.72
C ALA A 121 -0.10 1.71 -9.22
N PHE A 122 -1.07 1.33 -10.04
CA PHE A 122 -0.98 1.54 -11.48
C PHE A 122 -2.35 1.81 -12.08
N ILE A 123 -2.35 2.77 -12.98
CA ILE A 123 -3.56 3.22 -13.67
C ILE A 123 -3.95 2.27 -14.81
N ASP A 124 -3.01 1.48 -15.33
CA ASP A 124 -3.24 0.59 -16.48
C ASP A 124 -2.56 -0.77 -16.27
N GLY A 125 -3.25 -1.69 -15.59
CA GLY A 125 -2.93 -3.12 -15.71
C GLY A 125 -1.91 -3.66 -14.72
N ASP A 126 -1.32 -4.74 -15.09
CA ASP A 126 -0.55 -5.69 -14.34
C ASP A 126 0.66 -5.13 -13.61
N GLN A 127 0.76 -5.48 -12.35
CA GLN A 127 1.94 -5.16 -11.57
C GLN A 127 2.61 -6.42 -11.05
N THR A 128 3.83 -6.56 -11.48
CA THR A 128 4.76 -7.52 -10.88
C THR A 128 5.73 -6.73 -10.01
N ILE A 129 6.07 -7.23 -8.84
CA ILE A 129 7.30 -6.79 -8.18
C ILE A 129 8.41 -7.25 -9.13
N ASP A 130 8.84 -6.36 -10.01
CA ASP A 130 9.75 -6.62 -11.12
C ASP A 130 11.20 -6.89 -10.68
N GLN A 131 11.39 -7.21 -9.41
CA GLN A 131 12.65 -7.75 -8.94
C GLN A 131 12.42 -9.22 -8.57
N PRO A 132 12.62 -10.13 -9.52
CA PRO A 132 12.66 -11.54 -9.16
C PRO A 132 13.70 -11.70 -8.06
N LEU A 133 13.27 -12.24 -6.93
CA LEU A 133 14.20 -12.62 -5.90
C LEU A 133 15.21 -13.62 -6.50
N ASP A 134 16.47 -13.48 -6.14
CA ASP A 134 17.50 -14.45 -6.54
C ASP A 134 17.10 -15.86 -6.10
N GLU A 135 17.65 -16.87 -6.79
CA GLU A 135 17.44 -18.29 -6.43
C GLU A 135 17.74 -18.53 -4.95
N GLY A 136 16.80 -19.16 -4.26
CA GLY A 136 16.87 -19.43 -2.82
C GLY A 136 16.45 -18.27 -1.90
N MET A 137 16.01 -17.15 -2.44
CA MET A 137 15.37 -16.08 -1.67
C MET A 137 13.85 -16.19 -1.72
N ALA A 138 13.19 -15.82 -0.62
CA ALA A 138 11.73 -15.78 -0.56
C ALA A 138 11.25 -14.76 0.48
N PHE A 139 10.06 -14.21 0.26
CA PHE A 139 9.27 -13.59 1.31
C PHE A 139 8.64 -14.67 2.19
N TYR A 140 8.57 -14.39 3.48
CA TYR A 140 7.96 -15.29 4.45
C TYR A 140 6.54 -14.85 4.76
N LEU A 141 5.61 -15.78 4.63
CA LEU A 141 4.24 -15.60 5.10
C LEU A 141 3.88 -16.77 6.03
N GLU A 142 3.57 -16.44 7.28
CA GLU A 142 3.23 -17.41 8.31
C GLU A 142 1.91 -18.12 7.97
N GLY A 143 1.92 -19.44 8.06
CA GLY A 143 0.73 -20.24 7.84
C GLY A 143 -0.39 -19.94 8.81
N ALA A 144 -1.63 -20.13 8.38
CA ALA A 144 -2.84 -19.81 9.14
C ALA A 144 -2.94 -18.34 9.58
N SER A 145 -2.10 -17.45 9.03
CA SER A 145 -2.27 -16.01 9.27
C SER A 145 -3.46 -15.46 8.51
N ARG A 146 -4.08 -14.43 9.09
CA ARG A 146 -5.09 -13.65 8.40
C ARG A 146 -4.42 -12.67 7.45
N TYR A 147 -5.02 -12.45 6.29
CA TYR A 147 -4.59 -11.47 5.31
C TYR A 147 -5.70 -10.47 5.01
N LEU A 148 -5.33 -9.38 4.37
CA LEU A 148 -6.24 -8.37 3.87
C LEU A 148 -5.76 -7.93 2.50
N VAL A 149 -6.66 -7.96 1.51
CA VAL A 149 -6.44 -7.35 0.21
C VAL A 149 -7.19 -6.02 0.21
N GLN A 150 -6.44 -4.95 0.04
CA GLN A 150 -6.97 -3.59 -0.12
C GLN A 150 -6.89 -3.21 -1.60
N ALA A 151 -7.98 -2.72 -2.15
CA ALA A 151 -8.02 -2.18 -3.50
C ALA A 151 -8.64 -0.79 -3.51
N HIS A 152 -8.02 0.10 -4.26
CA HIS A 152 -8.45 1.48 -4.45
C HIS A 152 -8.88 1.67 -5.89
N TYR A 153 -10.08 2.24 -6.07
CA TYR A 153 -10.71 2.44 -7.37
C TYR A 153 -11.16 3.88 -7.55
N VAL A 154 -11.03 4.37 -8.78
CA VAL A 154 -11.50 5.71 -9.17
C VAL A 154 -12.34 5.59 -10.44
N ASN A 155 -13.67 5.63 -10.32
CA ASN A 155 -14.55 5.56 -11.48
C ASN A 155 -14.63 6.92 -12.20
N THR A 156 -13.83 7.09 -13.24
CA THR A 156 -13.85 8.28 -14.09
C THR A 156 -14.86 8.17 -15.25
N GLY A 157 -15.60 7.07 -15.33
CA GLY A 157 -16.64 6.83 -16.33
C GLY A 157 -17.96 7.53 -16.02
N SER A 158 -18.95 7.27 -16.85
CA SER A 158 -20.30 7.83 -16.73
C SER A 158 -21.36 6.82 -16.24
N GLU A 159 -20.98 5.58 -16.06
CA GLU A 159 -21.86 4.47 -15.68
C GLU A 159 -21.33 3.77 -14.42
N PRO A 160 -22.22 3.19 -13.58
CA PRO A 160 -21.81 2.34 -12.51
C PRO A 160 -21.04 1.11 -13.03
N VAL A 161 -19.96 0.74 -12.34
CA VAL A 161 -19.14 -0.43 -12.72
C VAL A 161 -18.98 -1.38 -11.55
N ARG A 162 -18.96 -2.68 -11.81
CA ARG A 162 -18.61 -3.71 -10.85
C ARG A 162 -17.21 -4.20 -11.13
N VAL A 163 -16.34 -4.15 -10.14
CA VAL A 163 -14.90 -4.43 -10.26
C VAL A 163 -14.45 -5.41 -9.19
N GLN A 164 -13.39 -6.15 -9.50
CA GLN A 164 -12.68 -7.02 -8.56
C GLN A 164 -11.27 -7.29 -9.06
N ASP A 165 -10.29 -7.07 -8.20
CA ASP A 165 -8.88 -7.26 -8.47
C ASP A 165 -8.38 -8.57 -7.85
N VAL A 166 -7.16 -8.99 -8.20
CA VAL A 166 -6.54 -10.19 -7.62
C VAL A 166 -5.04 -9.97 -7.35
N ALA A 167 -4.60 -10.42 -6.18
CA ALA A 167 -3.18 -10.59 -5.87
C ALA A 167 -2.81 -12.07 -6.09
N VAL A 168 -1.86 -12.31 -6.99
CA VAL A 168 -1.37 -13.64 -7.34
C VAL A 168 0.00 -13.83 -6.70
N LEU A 169 0.12 -14.86 -5.88
CA LEU A 169 1.36 -15.21 -5.20
C LEU A 169 1.98 -16.44 -5.89
N ASP A 170 3.25 -16.31 -6.25
CA ASP A 170 4.05 -17.39 -6.76
C ASP A 170 4.77 -18.07 -5.59
N LEU A 171 4.28 -19.24 -5.21
CA LEU A 171 4.78 -19.99 -4.06
C LEU A 171 5.95 -20.88 -4.47
N LEU A 172 6.95 -20.95 -3.61
CA LEU A 172 7.98 -21.98 -3.73
C LEU A 172 7.37 -23.37 -3.45
N ASP A 173 7.87 -24.37 -4.16
CA ASP A 173 7.56 -25.77 -3.82
C ASP A 173 7.89 -26.00 -2.33
N PRO A 174 7.04 -26.74 -1.58
CA PRO A 174 7.24 -26.99 -0.15
C PRO A 174 8.59 -27.63 0.21
N ASP A 175 9.17 -28.36 -0.74
CA ASP A 175 10.47 -29.03 -0.59
C ASP A 175 11.65 -28.13 -1.00
N THR A 176 11.40 -26.91 -1.46
CA THR A 176 12.45 -25.95 -1.84
C THR A 176 13.10 -25.38 -0.59
N GLU A 177 14.43 -25.56 -0.49
CA GLU A 177 15.19 -24.95 0.60
C GLU A 177 15.31 -23.43 0.39
N VAL A 178 14.71 -22.64 1.29
CA VAL A 178 14.90 -21.20 1.33
C VAL A 178 16.22 -20.90 2.04
N SER A 179 17.20 -20.44 1.28
CA SER A 179 18.50 -20.09 1.84
C SER A 179 18.50 -18.75 2.57
N THR A 180 17.59 -17.85 2.19
CA THR A 180 17.53 -16.48 2.71
C THR A 180 16.11 -15.90 2.64
N TRP A 181 15.64 -15.40 3.76
CA TRP A 181 14.37 -14.67 3.83
C TRP A 181 14.59 -13.18 3.57
N VAL A 182 13.63 -12.59 2.89
CA VAL A 182 13.61 -11.18 2.50
C VAL A 182 12.37 -10.51 3.10
N ALA A 183 12.54 -9.31 3.63
CA ALA A 183 11.42 -8.54 4.17
C ALA A 183 11.63 -7.03 4.02
N PRO A 184 10.55 -6.24 4.02
CA PRO A 184 10.64 -4.78 4.05
C PRO A 184 11.24 -4.27 5.37
N ALA A 185 11.96 -3.15 5.26
CA ALA A 185 12.26 -2.23 6.36
C ALA A 185 11.68 -0.87 6.00
N VAL A 186 10.76 -0.37 6.83
CA VAL A 186 10.03 0.87 6.60
C VAL A 186 10.47 1.91 7.63
N PHE A 187 10.83 3.08 7.16
CA PHE A 187 11.21 4.25 7.95
C PHE A 187 10.08 5.27 7.84
N HIS A 188 9.22 5.32 8.85
CA HIS A 188 7.95 6.02 8.85
C HIS A 188 7.93 7.19 9.82
N ASN A 189 7.20 8.25 9.45
CA ASN A 189 6.78 9.29 10.38
C ASN A 189 5.43 9.88 9.96
N GLY A 190 4.38 9.57 10.72
CA GLY A 190 3.03 10.09 10.50
C GLY A 190 2.77 11.47 11.13
N ASN A 191 3.76 12.09 11.81
CA ASN A 191 3.59 13.40 12.46
C ASN A 191 3.74 14.56 11.47
N LEU A 192 2.92 14.58 10.44
CA LEU A 192 2.92 15.67 9.45
C LEU A 192 1.61 16.45 9.50
N SER A 193 1.71 17.76 9.23
CA SER A 193 0.57 18.67 9.15
C SER A 193 0.94 19.84 8.24
N ILE A 194 0.40 19.86 7.03
CA ILE A 194 0.74 20.82 5.99
C ILE A 194 -0.50 21.72 5.76
N PRO A 195 -0.52 22.96 6.26
CA PRO A 195 -1.66 23.84 6.10
C PRO A 195 -1.98 24.10 4.62
N SER A 196 -3.25 24.41 4.32
CA SER A 196 -3.71 24.85 3.02
C SER A 196 -2.83 25.96 2.43
N GLY A 197 -2.49 25.86 1.14
CA GLY A 197 -1.74 26.85 0.39
C GLY A 197 -0.28 27.03 0.84
N SER A 198 0.29 26.10 1.59
CA SER A 198 1.64 26.22 2.16
C SER A 198 2.60 25.11 1.74
N ALA A 199 3.89 25.42 1.78
CA ALA A 199 4.94 24.42 1.73
C ALA A 199 5.16 23.81 3.12
N GLY A 200 5.58 22.54 3.15
CA GLY A 200 5.97 21.83 4.36
C GLY A 200 7.20 20.96 4.12
N SER A 201 7.91 20.64 5.18
CA SER A 201 8.99 19.64 5.13
C SER A 201 9.07 18.87 6.43
N LEU A 202 9.48 17.60 6.33
CA LEU A 202 9.73 16.71 7.46
C LEU A 202 11.09 16.04 7.25
N SER A 203 11.86 15.96 8.33
CA SER A 203 13.11 15.18 8.35
C SER A 203 13.19 14.44 9.67
N PHE A 204 13.48 13.14 9.61
CA PHE A 204 13.59 12.31 10.80
C PHE A 204 14.65 11.23 10.64
N ASP A 205 15.12 10.74 11.76
CA ASP A 205 16.15 9.72 11.85
C ASP A 205 15.58 8.43 12.44
N CYS A 206 16.00 7.32 11.88
CA CYS A 206 15.71 5.97 12.35
C CYS A 206 17.01 5.23 12.62
N ASP A 207 17.18 4.72 13.84
CA ASP A 207 18.23 3.79 14.16
C ASP A 207 17.96 2.44 13.50
N VAL A 208 18.98 1.89 12.83
CA VAL A 208 18.84 0.60 12.16
C VAL A 208 18.87 -0.53 13.18
N GLU A 209 17.79 -1.30 13.23
CA GLU A 209 17.73 -2.58 13.92
C GLU A 209 18.21 -3.69 12.97
N ALA A 210 19.46 -4.10 13.11
CA ALA A 210 20.06 -5.15 12.29
C ALA A 210 20.84 -6.14 13.18
N PRO A 211 21.04 -7.39 12.73
CA PRO A 211 21.99 -8.30 13.36
C PRO A 211 23.43 -7.80 13.19
N GLU A 212 24.35 -8.25 14.04
CA GLU A 212 25.77 -7.90 13.93
C GLU A 212 26.40 -8.27 12.57
N THR A 213 25.81 -9.23 11.88
CA THR A 213 26.22 -9.63 10.51
C THR A 213 25.74 -8.66 9.44
N GLY A 214 24.86 -7.73 9.80
CA GLY A 214 24.21 -6.78 8.90
C GLY A 214 23.00 -7.34 8.18
N LEU A 215 22.27 -6.41 7.54
CA LEU A 215 21.20 -6.68 6.59
C LEU A 215 21.66 -6.15 5.23
N SER A 216 21.71 -7.00 4.22
CA SER A 216 21.96 -6.54 2.86
C SER A 216 20.69 -5.98 2.23
N VAL A 217 20.84 -4.92 1.44
CA VAL A 217 19.76 -4.17 0.82
C VAL A 217 19.65 -4.57 -0.64
N LEU A 218 18.44 -4.89 -1.09
CA LEU A 218 18.13 -5.15 -2.51
C LEU A 218 17.69 -3.88 -3.23
N PHE A 219 16.86 -3.08 -2.59
CA PHE A 219 16.49 -1.77 -3.11
C PHE A 219 16.05 -0.81 -2.00
N VAL A 220 15.96 0.45 -2.37
CA VAL A 220 15.36 1.53 -1.57
C VAL A 220 14.53 2.45 -2.46
N ASN A 221 13.44 2.97 -1.91
CA ASN A 221 12.65 4.05 -2.52
C ASN A 221 12.00 4.93 -1.45
N GLY A 222 11.30 5.97 -1.90
CA GLY A 222 10.46 6.81 -1.07
C GLY A 222 8.99 6.57 -1.34
N HIS A 223 8.14 6.87 -0.36
CA HIS A 223 6.70 6.93 -0.56
C HIS A 223 6.16 8.23 0.01
N MET A 224 5.59 9.03 -0.87
CA MET A 224 4.81 10.24 -0.61
C MET A 224 3.64 10.24 -1.59
N HIS A 225 2.62 11.06 -1.31
CA HIS A 225 1.51 11.20 -2.23
C HIS A 225 1.74 12.32 -3.26
N GLN A 226 0.67 12.76 -3.93
CA GLN A 226 0.76 13.67 -5.08
C GLN A 226 1.20 15.10 -4.74
N TRP A 227 1.19 15.49 -3.48
CA TRP A 227 1.62 16.83 -3.02
C TRP A 227 3.10 16.92 -2.67
N GLY A 228 3.81 15.79 -2.78
CA GLY A 228 5.26 15.76 -2.65
C GLY A 228 5.96 16.68 -3.64
N THR A 229 7.07 17.28 -3.21
CA THR A 229 7.94 18.11 -4.07
C THR A 229 9.37 17.60 -4.13
N SER A 230 9.86 16.93 -3.08
CA SER A 230 11.15 16.25 -3.10
C SER A 230 11.23 15.17 -2.02
N PHE A 231 12.04 14.15 -2.28
CA PHE A 231 12.31 13.05 -1.37
C PHE A 231 13.82 12.76 -1.31
N ARG A 232 14.31 12.40 -0.13
CA ARG A 232 15.66 11.89 0.03
C ARG A 232 15.76 10.89 1.18
N LEU A 233 16.48 9.80 0.91
CA LEU A 233 16.85 8.79 1.89
C LEU A 233 18.35 8.69 1.98
N SER A 234 18.93 8.73 3.17
CA SER A 234 20.36 8.61 3.39
C SER A 234 20.68 7.75 4.61
N ARG A 235 21.85 7.11 4.58
CA ARG A 235 22.40 6.33 5.70
C ARG A 235 23.64 7.03 6.25
N THR A 236 23.71 7.20 7.55
CA THR A 236 24.90 7.65 8.26
C THR A 236 25.51 6.50 9.06
N ARG A 237 26.78 6.22 8.83
CA ARG A 237 27.60 5.26 9.59
C ARG A 237 28.85 5.97 10.11
N GLY A 238 28.95 6.14 11.44
CA GLY A 238 29.98 7.00 12.03
C GLY A 238 29.90 8.42 11.46
N ASP A 239 30.98 8.91 10.88
CA ASP A 239 31.04 10.25 10.29
C ASP A 239 30.73 10.29 8.78
N THR A 240 30.28 9.17 8.21
CA THR A 240 30.05 9.06 6.77
C THR A 240 28.57 8.96 6.46
N THR A 241 28.06 9.90 5.64
CA THR A 241 26.71 9.87 5.10
C THR A 241 26.73 9.46 3.63
N THR A 242 25.88 8.47 3.30
CA THR A 242 25.68 7.97 1.93
C THR A 242 24.24 8.22 1.54
N VAL A 243 23.99 8.87 0.41
CA VAL A 243 22.65 9.00 -0.18
C VAL A 243 22.28 7.65 -0.77
N LEU A 244 21.12 7.13 -0.39
CA LEU A 244 20.59 5.85 -0.84
C LEU A 244 19.59 6.03 -2.00
N ASN A 245 18.72 7.04 -1.88
CA ASN A 245 17.76 7.42 -2.90
C ASN A 245 17.52 8.92 -2.83
N GLU A 246 17.40 9.58 -3.97
CA GLU A 246 17.13 11.01 -4.04
C GLU A 246 16.24 11.34 -5.24
N VAL A 247 15.12 11.99 -4.97
CA VAL A 247 14.15 12.47 -5.95
C VAL A 247 13.99 13.98 -5.74
N PRO A 248 14.81 14.82 -6.40
CA PRO A 248 14.83 16.27 -6.16
C PRO A 248 13.58 16.98 -6.67
N GLU A 249 12.86 16.36 -7.60
CA GLU A 249 11.59 16.83 -8.15
C GLU A 249 10.62 15.66 -8.10
N TRP A 250 9.73 15.65 -7.09
CA TRP A 250 8.71 14.63 -6.94
C TRP A 250 7.54 14.91 -7.88
N GLU A 251 7.09 13.90 -8.59
CA GLU A 251 5.93 13.96 -9.48
C GLU A 251 4.77 13.14 -8.89
N ALA A 252 3.53 13.55 -9.15
CA ALA A 252 2.35 12.89 -8.60
C ALA A 252 2.28 11.38 -8.94
N VAL A 253 2.79 10.98 -10.11
CA VAL A 253 2.86 9.56 -10.53
C VAL A 253 3.78 8.73 -9.64
N TYR A 254 4.74 9.34 -8.95
CA TYR A 254 5.65 8.62 -8.05
C TYR A 254 4.99 8.15 -6.75
N ARG A 255 3.78 8.66 -6.45
CA ARG A 255 2.95 8.08 -5.39
C ARG A 255 2.78 6.58 -5.62
N ASP A 256 2.57 6.18 -6.85
CA ASP A 256 2.18 4.84 -7.25
C ASP A 256 3.34 4.06 -7.89
N SER A 257 4.34 4.77 -8.44
CA SER A 257 5.54 4.19 -9.04
C SER A 257 6.79 4.99 -8.66
N PRO A 258 7.25 4.90 -7.40
CA PRO A 258 8.36 5.70 -6.92
C PRO A 258 9.68 5.33 -7.59
N PRO A 259 10.53 6.32 -7.91
CA PRO A 259 11.89 6.06 -8.37
C PRO A 259 12.66 5.22 -7.37
N THR A 260 13.11 4.04 -7.82
CA THR A 260 13.74 3.02 -6.98
C THR A 260 15.22 2.90 -7.30
N THR A 261 16.06 2.90 -6.25
CA THR A 261 17.48 2.57 -6.35
C THR A 261 17.70 1.11 -5.98
N THR A 262 18.27 0.33 -6.89
CA THR A 262 18.53 -1.10 -6.69
C THR A 262 19.99 -1.36 -6.45
N TYR A 263 20.31 -2.38 -5.67
CA TYR A 263 21.67 -2.78 -5.33
C TYR A 263 21.92 -4.25 -5.69
N ALA A 264 23.11 -4.54 -6.19
CA ALA A 264 23.56 -5.91 -6.32
C ALA A 264 23.75 -6.54 -4.93
N ARG A 265 23.64 -7.87 -4.87
CA ARG A 265 23.78 -8.62 -3.61
C ARG A 265 25.09 -8.29 -2.89
N GLY A 266 24.99 -7.78 -1.65
CA GLY A 266 26.14 -7.37 -0.83
C GLY A 266 26.79 -6.05 -1.24
N GLU A 267 26.17 -5.28 -2.14
CA GLU A 267 26.67 -3.96 -2.53
C GLU A 267 26.34 -2.89 -1.49
N MET A 268 25.20 -3.01 -0.85
CA MET A 268 24.74 -2.13 0.22
C MET A 268 24.27 -2.95 1.41
N ASP A 269 24.77 -2.58 2.59
CA ASP A 269 24.40 -3.24 3.85
C ASP A 269 24.03 -2.21 4.91
N PHE A 270 23.09 -2.58 5.78
CA PHE A 270 22.77 -1.90 7.03
C PHE A 270 23.35 -2.67 8.20
N TYR A 271 23.96 -1.97 9.17
CA TYR A 271 24.51 -2.54 10.39
C TYR A 271 23.93 -1.86 11.63
N PRO A 272 24.04 -2.51 12.81
CA PRO A 272 23.70 -1.85 14.07
C PRO A 272 24.47 -0.54 14.23
N GLY A 273 23.79 0.53 14.59
CA GLY A 273 24.37 1.87 14.75
C GLY A 273 24.40 2.70 13.47
N ASP A 274 23.94 2.18 12.34
CA ASP A 274 23.58 3.03 11.20
C ASP A 274 22.34 3.84 11.53
N VAL A 275 22.29 5.05 11.02
CA VAL A 275 21.11 5.93 11.12
C VAL A 275 20.59 6.19 9.71
N ILE A 276 19.32 5.88 9.47
CA ILE A 276 18.63 6.22 8.23
C ILE A 276 17.90 7.52 8.45
N ARG A 277 18.22 8.52 7.61
CA ARG A 277 17.51 9.78 7.56
C ARG A 277 16.59 9.82 6.36
N THR A 278 15.30 10.08 6.61
CA THR A 278 14.28 10.33 5.61
C THR A 278 13.95 11.83 5.62
N GLU A 279 13.90 12.42 4.43
CA GLU A 279 13.60 13.83 4.22
C GLU A 279 12.54 13.96 3.13
N CYS A 280 11.43 14.59 3.45
CA CYS A 280 10.31 14.84 2.55
C CYS A 280 9.98 16.33 2.50
N ALA A 281 9.54 16.80 1.35
CA ALA A 281 9.01 18.15 1.20
C ALA A 281 7.74 18.11 0.34
N TRP A 282 6.82 19.06 0.61
CA TRP A 282 5.50 19.14 -0.02
C TRP A 282 5.11 20.57 -0.35
N PHE A 283 4.10 20.66 -1.22
CA PHE A 283 3.31 21.88 -1.37
C PHE A 283 1.82 21.50 -1.39
N ASN A 284 1.08 21.95 -0.39
CA ASN A 284 -0.35 21.72 -0.28
C ASN A 284 -1.12 22.79 -1.06
N ASP A 285 -1.64 22.44 -2.23
CA ASP A 285 -2.46 23.32 -3.08
C ASP A 285 -3.97 23.13 -2.84
N THR A 286 -4.35 22.33 -1.85
CA THR A 286 -5.76 22.11 -1.46
C THR A 286 -6.25 23.20 -0.51
N ASP A 287 -7.55 23.23 -0.23
CA ASP A 287 -8.18 24.14 0.73
C ASP A 287 -8.24 23.57 2.16
N GLU A 288 -7.73 22.34 2.37
CA GLU A 288 -7.67 21.67 3.67
C GLU A 288 -6.23 21.46 4.14
N THR A 289 -6.06 21.17 5.43
CA THR A 289 -4.76 20.76 5.98
C THR A 289 -4.51 19.30 5.64
N LEU A 290 -3.38 18.99 4.99
CA LEU A 290 -2.95 17.63 4.76
C LEU A 290 -2.23 17.08 6.00
N ALA A 291 -2.59 15.87 6.39
CA ALA A 291 -2.01 15.12 7.49
C ALA A 291 -1.98 13.63 7.13
N PHE A 292 -1.29 12.81 7.90
CA PHE A 292 -1.37 11.35 7.75
C PHE A 292 -2.82 10.87 7.95
N PRO A 293 -3.34 9.96 7.14
CA PRO A 293 -2.74 9.23 6.02
C PRO A 293 -2.98 9.88 4.63
N HIS A 294 -3.54 11.10 4.55
CA HIS A 294 -3.74 11.79 3.26
C HIS A 294 -2.43 12.18 2.58
N GLU A 295 -1.36 12.33 3.35
CA GLU A 295 0.00 12.48 2.88
C GLU A 295 0.94 11.67 3.78
N MET A 296 2.07 11.22 3.24
CA MET A 296 3.03 10.33 3.90
C MET A 296 4.47 10.80 3.70
N CYS A 297 5.35 10.32 4.58
CA CYS A 297 6.80 10.46 4.46
C CYS A 297 7.45 9.15 4.87
N ASP A 298 7.61 8.25 3.93
CA ASP A 298 8.17 6.92 4.20
C ASP A 298 9.39 6.64 3.34
N GLY A 299 10.45 6.14 3.97
CA GLY A 299 11.52 5.43 3.29
C GLY A 299 11.22 3.94 3.32
N VAL A 300 11.35 3.26 2.20
CA VAL A 300 11.15 1.81 2.10
C VAL A 300 12.41 1.15 1.58
N SER A 301 12.78 0.05 2.19
CA SER A 301 13.91 -0.78 1.79
C SER A 301 13.51 -2.25 1.79
N LEU A 302 14.02 -3.03 0.85
CA LEU A 302 13.92 -4.48 0.90
C LEU A 302 15.25 -5.06 1.34
N VAL A 303 15.24 -5.83 2.43
CA VAL A 303 16.46 -6.30 3.09
C VAL A 303 16.45 -7.80 3.36
N TYR A 304 17.63 -8.38 3.49
CA TYR A 304 17.88 -9.77 3.88
C TYR A 304 19.18 -9.91 4.71
N PRO A 305 19.31 -10.96 5.55
CA PRO A 305 18.32 -12.00 5.88
C PRO A 305 17.31 -11.46 6.91
N GLN A 306 16.04 -11.41 6.56
CA GLN A 306 14.98 -10.94 7.45
C GLN A 306 13.65 -11.63 7.12
N LYS A 307 12.92 -12.11 8.14
CA LYS A 307 11.63 -12.79 7.96
C LYS A 307 10.40 -11.88 8.06
N SER A 308 10.54 -10.80 8.79
CA SER A 308 9.39 -9.93 9.12
C SER A 308 9.69 -8.50 8.76
N THR A 309 8.68 -7.77 8.31
CA THR A 309 8.78 -6.32 8.13
C THR A 309 9.19 -5.66 9.44
N THR A 310 10.15 -4.75 9.38
CA THR A 310 10.48 -3.84 10.48
C THR A 310 9.97 -2.45 10.14
N ILE A 311 9.42 -1.77 11.14
CA ILE A 311 8.93 -0.40 11.00
C ILE A 311 9.60 0.43 12.08
N CYS A 312 10.37 1.41 11.66
CA CYS A 312 10.80 2.48 12.54
C CYS A 312 9.78 3.61 12.44
N ASP A 313 9.00 3.80 13.49
CA ASP A 313 8.07 4.92 13.62
C ASP A 313 8.73 6.02 14.46
N SER A 314 9.20 7.07 13.79
CA SER A 314 9.91 8.16 14.47
C SER A 314 8.92 9.13 15.11
N PRO A 315 9.06 9.44 16.41
CA PRO A 315 8.15 10.33 17.12
C PRO A 315 8.43 11.83 16.87
N THR A 316 9.42 12.19 16.06
CA THR A 316 9.79 13.60 15.82
C THR A 316 8.78 14.26 14.88
N GLY A 317 8.16 15.34 15.32
CA GLY A 317 7.22 16.11 14.51
C GLY A 317 7.91 16.98 13.44
N MET A 318 7.08 17.59 12.58
CA MET A 318 7.55 18.53 11.56
C MET A 318 8.39 19.65 12.17
N ASN A 319 9.51 19.96 11.52
CA ASN A 319 10.19 21.22 11.77
C ASN A 319 9.38 22.38 11.14
N PRO A 320 9.10 23.46 11.89
CA PRO A 320 8.33 24.60 11.39
C PRO A 320 9.08 25.38 10.30
#